data_a60378b32a2107b6a7c9dfd5a428a0d2
#
_entry.id   a60378b32a2107b6a7c9dfd5a428a0d2
#
_cell.length_a   1.000
_cell.length_b   1.000
_cell.length_c   1.000
_cell.angle_alpha   90.00
_cell.angle_beta   90.00
_cell.angle_gamma   90.00
#
_symmetry.space_group_name_H-M   'P 1'
#
loop_
_entity.id
_entity.type
_entity.pdbx_description
1 polymer ?
#
loop_
_entity_poly.entity_id
_entity_poly.type
_entity_poly.pdbx_seq_one_letter_code
_entity_poly.pdbx_strand_id
1 'polypeptide(L)'
;KKQIKVKEPIRLRAKKLANENESLYLDCYYNGKRQREFLKLYIVPERTKEDKEKNIQTLKLANAIKSKRIVELQNEEHGFKTSSVKSKANFINYIDSFVENLPKDTKGYNGYICTMQGLKYHLSKYKGENITFKDIDRKFLADFTEYLKVAKVSTKAVKESERTLAQGTQWNYFNKLNLLLNKAEREEIIPFNPVDRLEKGERPQRADPRCTFLVLDEVKRLADTPFRMDNLKRAFLFACLCGLRISDVRSLQWNSFQQDSKGNIIAKITQKKTKGTLYLPISPEAIKQLPPKGNNIDFVFGKLPDNSYIDKLLKIWAKDAGITKNLTFHVSRHTFATLSITYGADLYTVSKLLGHADIKTTQIYVEVINEKKRDAVNAIPSIIK
;
A
#
# COMPACT_ATOMS: atom_id res chain seq x y z
N LYS A 1 -45.73 46.67 8.39
CA LYS A 1 -44.41 46.06 8.67
C LYS A 1 -43.90 45.49 7.33
N LYS A 2 -42.82 46.07 6.76
CA LYS A 2 -42.17 45.50 5.57
C LYS A 2 -41.53 44.17 5.95
N GLN A 3 -41.95 43.06 5.36
CA GLN A 3 -41.27 41.79 5.46
C GLN A 3 -39.89 41.92 4.77
N ILE A 4 -38.84 41.80 5.51
CA ILE A 4 -37.46 41.74 5.00
C ILE A 4 -37.33 40.37 4.29
N LYS A 5 -37.33 40.37 2.96
CA LYS A 5 -37.01 39.16 2.16
C LYS A 5 -35.52 38.89 2.30
N VAL A 6 -35.17 38.04 3.23
CA VAL A 6 -33.80 37.54 3.34
C VAL A 6 -33.53 36.62 2.13
N LYS A 7 -32.55 36.97 1.30
CA LYS A 7 -32.10 36.10 0.20
C LYS A 7 -31.43 34.87 0.82
N GLU A 8 -32.05 33.69 0.69
CA GLU A 8 -31.42 32.45 1.15
C GLU A 8 -30.09 32.19 0.41
N PRO A 9 -28.98 32.01 1.12
CA PRO A 9 -27.67 31.80 0.53
C PRO A 9 -27.51 30.43 -0.16
N ILE A 10 -28.42 29.47 0.17
CA ILE A 10 -28.42 28.13 -0.39
C ILE A 10 -29.79 27.80 -0.94
N ARG A 11 -29.85 27.35 -2.20
CA ARG A 11 -31.07 26.91 -2.88
C ARG A 11 -30.97 25.46 -3.29
N LEU A 12 -31.99 24.65 -2.96
CA LEU A 12 -32.15 23.31 -3.51
C LEU A 12 -32.63 23.41 -4.96
N ARG A 13 -31.92 22.72 -5.87
CA ARG A 13 -32.26 22.67 -7.29
C ARG A 13 -32.17 21.25 -7.81
N ALA A 14 -32.83 20.99 -8.95
CA ALA A 14 -32.78 19.73 -9.65
C ALA A 14 -32.14 19.89 -11.04
N LYS A 15 -31.42 18.88 -11.50
CA LYS A 15 -30.88 18.77 -12.86
C LYS A 15 -31.42 17.51 -13.50
N LYS A 16 -32.11 17.65 -14.64
CA LYS A 16 -32.59 16.52 -15.43
C LYS A 16 -31.44 15.65 -15.94
N LEU A 17 -31.64 14.36 -15.89
CA LEU A 17 -30.72 13.33 -16.39
C LEU A 17 -31.35 12.67 -17.65
N ALA A 18 -30.49 11.96 -18.42
CA ALA A 18 -30.93 11.28 -19.65
C ALA A 18 -31.97 10.16 -19.42
N ASN A 19 -32.07 9.64 -18.21
CA ASN A 19 -33.00 8.58 -17.79
C ASN A 19 -34.32 9.13 -17.19
N GLU A 20 -34.71 10.36 -17.49
CA GLU A 20 -35.87 11.08 -16.96
C GLU A 20 -35.82 11.38 -15.45
N ASN A 21 -34.84 10.90 -14.71
CA ASN A 21 -34.66 11.25 -13.31
C ASN A 21 -34.09 12.67 -13.15
N GLU A 22 -34.31 13.26 -11.98
CA GLU A 22 -33.71 14.55 -11.64
C GLU A 22 -32.73 14.40 -10.48
N SER A 23 -31.47 14.82 -10.69
CA SER A 23 -30.44 14.85 -9.66
C SER A 23 -30.54 16.12 -8.83
N LEU A 24 -30.69 15.98 -7.50
CA LEU A 24 -30.80 17.12 -6.59
C LEU A 24 -29.38 17.65 -6.22
N TYR A 25 -29.28 18.99 -6.19
CA TYR A 25 -28.06 19.68 -5.76
C TYR A 25 -28.37 20.96 -5.00
N LEU A 26 -27.46 21.38 -4.14
CA LEU A 26 -27.48 22.67 -3.49
C LEU A 26 -26.72 23.69 -4.35
N ASP A 27 -27.38 24.81 -4.65
CA ASP A 27 -26.82 25.96 -5.36
C ASP A 27 -26.45 27.01 -4.30
N CYS A 28 -25.18 27.02 -3.88
CA CYS A 28 -24.68 27.86 -2.81
C CYS A 28 -24.03 29.12 -3.41
N TYR A 29 -24.42 30.29 -2.91
CA TYR A 29 -23.80 31.57 -3.27
C TYR A 29 -23.28 32.24 -1.98
N TYR A 30 -21.95 32.26 -1.82
CA TYR A 30 -21.33 32.78 -0.61
C TYR A 30 -20.01 33.48 -0.95
N ASN A 31 -19.73 34.63 -0.32
CA ASN A 31 -18.52 35.44 -0.52
C ASN A 31 -18.21 35.74 -2.00
N GLY A 32 -19.25 36.04 -2.82
CA GLY A 32 -19.07 36.37 -4.24
C GLY A 32 -18.81 35.14 -5.15
N LYS A 33 -18.78 33.95 -4.61
CA LYS A 33 -18.56 32.71 -5.35
C LYS A 33 -19.83 31.84 -5.37
N ARG A 34 -20.07 31.21 -6.54
CA ARG A 34 -21.15 30.26 -6.71
C ARG A 34 -20.58 28.86 -6.77
N GLN A 35 -21.11 27.97 -5.93
CA GLN A 35 -20.70 26.55 -5.87
C GLN A 35 -21.94 25.65 -5.93
N ARG A 36 -21.84 24.51 -6.63
CA ARG A 36 -22.89 23.50 -6.70
C ARG A 36 -22.44 22.25 -5.98
N GLU A 37 -23.24 21.79 -4.99
CA GLU A 37 -23.00 20.55 -4.24
C GLU A 37 -24.07 19.53 -4.64
N PHE A 38 -23.70 18.46 -5.35
CA PHE A 38 -24.61 17.38 -5.73
C PHE A 38 -24.82 16.44 -4.56
N LEU A 39 -26.10 16.24 -4.17
CA LEU A 39 -26.47 15.46 -2.98
C LEU A 39 -26.48 13.95 -3.21
N LYS A 40 -26.32 13.48 -4.45
CA LYS A 40 -26.52 12.08 -4.86
C LYS A 40 -27.94 11.56 -4.51
N LEU A 41 -28.91 12.45 -4.44
CA LEU A 41 -30.33 12.18 -4.26
C LEU A 41 -31.05 12.42 -5.59
N TYR A 42 -31.98 11.54 -5.92
CA TYR A 42 -32.64 11.54 -7.21
C TYR A 42 -34.15 11.53 -7.03
N ILE A 43 -34.86 12.37 -7.82
CA ILE A 43 -36.28 12.33 -8.00
C ILE A 43 -36.57 11.47 -9.24
N VAL A 44 -37.46 10.53 -9.10
CA VAL A 44 -37.91 9.65 -10.19
C VAL A 44 -39.23 10.14 -10.79
N PRO A 45 -39.53 9.83 -12.07
CA PRO A 45 -40.85 10.11 -12.63
C PRO A 45 -41.96 9.45 -11.81
N GLU A 46 -43.02 10.21 -11.47
CA GLU A 46 -44.14 9.72 -10.65
C GLU A 46 -45.09 8.86 -11.49
N ARG A 47 -44.81 7.59 -11.63
CA ARG A 47 -45.65 6.62 -12.36
C ARG A 47 -46.53 5.82 -11.42
N THR A 48 -46.15 5.67 -10.14
CA THR A 48 -46.89 4.94 -9.11
C THR A 48 -47.06 5.78 -7.84
N LYS A 49 -47.93 5.33 -6.92
CA LYS A 49 -48.06 5.95 -5.59
C LYS A 49 -46.76 5.82 -4.79
N GLU A 50 -46.06 4.71 -4.95
CA GLU A 50 -44.76 4.46 -4.29
C GLU A 50 -43.69 5.41 -4.78
N ASP A 51 -43.64 5.73 -6.08
CA ASP A 51 -42.71 6.73 -6.63
C ASP A 51 -42.91 8.09 -5.98
N LYS A 52 -44.18 8.47 -5.82
CA LYS A 52 -44.55 9.74 -5.19
C LYS A 52 -44.13 9.80 -3.73
N GLU A 53 -44.34 8.73 -2.96
CA GLU A 53 -43.89 8.65 -1.56
C GLU A 53 -42.37 8.70 -1.43
N LYS A 54 -41.66 7.99 -2.30
CA LYS A 54 -40.19 8.01 -2.38
C LYS A 54 -39.67 9.40 -2.70
N ASN A 55 -40.27 10.10 -3.66
CA ASN A 55 -39.92 11.47 -3.99
C ASN A 55 -40.13 12.44 -2.82
N ILE A 56 -41.24 12.30 -2.09
CA ILE A 56 -41.51 13.11 -0.89
C ILE A 56 -40.43 12.87 0.19
N GLN A 57 -40.03 11.61 0.44
CA GLN A 57 -39.01 11.30 1.41
C GLN A 57 -37.65 11.85 0.98
N THR A 58 -37.32 11.71 -0.30
CA THR A 58 -36.08 12.24 -0.89
C THR A 58 -36.02 13.77 -0.78
N LEU A 59 -37.11 14.49 -1.06
CA LEU A 59 -37.18 15.93 -0.89
C LEU A 59 -37.10 16.38 0.57
N LYS A 60 -37.71 15.65 1.51
CA LYS A 60 -37.57 15.91 2.94
C LYS A 60 -36.12 15.80 3.37
N LEU A 61 -35.40 14.74 2.96
CA LEU A 61 -34.00 14.55 3.25
C LEU A 61 -33.14 15.66 2.63
N ALA A 62 -33.38 16.01 1.37
CA ALA A 62 -32.65 17.09 0.69
C ALA A 62 -32.83 18.45 1.38
N ASN A 63 -34.06 18.76 1.86
CA ASN A 63 -34.32 19.96 2.62
C ASN A 63 -33.69 19.95 4.03
N ALA A 64 -33.63 18.80 4.69
CA ALA A 64 -32.90 18.66 5.95
C ALA A 64 -31.39 18.94 5.78
N ILE A 65 -30.79 18.41 4.70
CA ILE A 65 -29.40 18.69 4.35
C ILE A 65 -29.21 20.18 4.04
N LYS A 66 -30.11 20.80 3.26
CA LYS A 66 -30.11 22.26 2.99
C LYS A 66 -30.12 23.06 4.28
N SER A 67 -31.04 22.76 5.21
CA SER A 67 -31.16 23.46 6.48
C SER A 67 -29.88 23.33 7.33
N LYS A 68 -29.29 22.15 7.38
CA LYS A 68 -28.00 21.91 8.06
C LYS A 68 -26.90 22.78 7.44
N ARG A 69 -26.80 22.86 6.13
CA ARG A 69 -25.82 23.70 5.42
C ARG A 69 -26.01 25.19 5.67
N ILE A 70 -27.27 25.66 5.76
CA ILE A 70 -27.56 27.07 6.09
C ILE A 70 -27.06 27.39 7.51
N VAL A 71 -27.30 26.50 8.47
CA VAL A 71 -26.83 26.67 9.86
C VAL A 71 -25.30 26.65 9.91
N GLU A 72 -24.64 25.77 9.19
CA GLU A 72 -23.18 25.72 9.08
C GLU A 72 -22.60 27.04 8.54
N LEU A 73 -23.18 27.60 7.47
CA LEU A 73 -22.80 28.90 6.92
C LEU A 73 -23.02 30.06 7.88
N GLN A 74 -24.18 30.08 8.56
CA GLN A 74 -24.46 31.11 9.57
C GLN A 74 -23.53 31.01 10.77
N ASN A 75 -23.16 29.79 11.21
CA ASN A 75 -22.20 29.59 12.26
C ASN A 75 -20.78 30.08 11.87
N GLU A 76 -20.39 29.94 10.60
CA GLU A 76 -19.14 30.53 10.08
C GLU A 76 -19.20 32.06 10.07
N GLU A 77 -20.35 32.67 9.72
CA GLU A 77 -20.54 34.13 9.70
C GLU A 77 -20.55 34.75 11.11
N HIS A 78 -21.09 34.05 12.10
CA HIS A 78 -21.24 34.54 13.48
C HIS A 78 -20.15 34.06 14.46
N GLY A 79 -19.10 33.41 13.95
CA GLY A 79 -17.92 33.02 14.75
C GLY A 79 -18.18 31.90 15.77
N PHE A 80 -19.30 31.18 15.64
CA PHE A 80 -19.52 29.96 16.43
C PHE A 80 -18.54 28.87 15.96
N LYS A 81 -17.76 28.38 16.93
CA LYS A 81 -16.67 27.39 16.74
C LYS A 81 -17.16 26.08 16.12
N THR A 82 -17.30 26.07 14.79
CA THR A 82 -17.41 24.87 13.98
C THR A 82 -16.16 24.74 13.13
N SER A 83 -16.01 23.77 12.31
CA SER A 83 -14.81 23.35 11.56
C SER A 83 -13.73 24.42 11.25
N SER A 84 -14.07 25.70 11.16
CA SER A 84 -13.13 26.78 10.83
C SER A 84 -12.03 27.02 11.88
N VAL A 85 -12.28 26.77 13.17
CA VAL A 85 -11.27 26.90 14.24
C VAL A 85 -10.40 25.64 14.28
N LYS A 86 -11.00 24.46 14.12
CA LYS A 86 -10.28 23.19 14.08
C LYS A 86 -9.39 23.13 12.82
N SER A 87 -9.83 23.67 11.67
CA SER A 87 -9.05 23.69 10.43
C SER A 87 -7.81 24.58 10.48
N LYS A 88 -7.71 25.51 11.45
CA LYS A 88 -6.50 26.30 11.73
C LYS A 88 -5.46 25.52 12.57
N ALA A 89 -5.78 24.33 13.04
CA ALA A 89 -4.83 23.50 13.75
C ALA A 89 -3.62 23.14 12.87
N ASN A 90 -2.45 23.09 13.48
CA ASN A 90 -1.21 22.75 12.79
C ASN A 90 -1.20 21.28 12.40
N PHE A 91 -1.03 21.01 11.10
CA PHE A 91 -1.04 19.66 10.56
C PHE A 91 0.21 18.85 10.94
N ILE A 92 1.37 19.51 11.10
CA ILE A 92 2.61 18.86 11.53
C ILE A 92 2.47 18.32 12.96
N ASN A 93 1.89 19.13 13.86
CA ASN A 93 1.62 18.69 15.23
C ASN A 93 0.58 17.54 15.27
N TYR A 94 -0.37 17.55 14.33
CA TYR A 94 -1.34 16.46 14.20
C TYR A 94 -0.67 15.15 13.79
N ILE A 95 0.34 15.20 12.89
CA ILE A 95 1.15 14.03 12.55
C ILE A 95 1.87 13.50 13.79
N ASP A 96 2.48 14.37 14.58
CA ASP A 96 3.19 13.97 15.81
C ASP A 96 2.25 13.29 16.80
N SER A 97 1.13 13.91 17.11
CA SER A 97 0.10 13.32 18.00
C SER A 97 -0.43 11.99 17.46
N PHE A 98 -0.59 11.87 16.15
CA PHE A 98 -0.99 10.60 15.53
C PHE A 98 0.04 9.50 15.74
N VAL A 99 1.34 9.82 15.57
CA VAL A 99 2.45 8.89 15.77
C VAL A 99 2.58 8.47 17.23
N GLU A 100 2.45 9.41 18.16
CA GLU A 100 2.53 9.15 19.61
C GLU A 100 1.41 8.23 20.09
N ASN A 101 0.21 8.40 19.55
CA ASN A 101 -0.96 7.58 19.89
C ASN A 101 -1.05 6.27 19.10
N LEU A 102 -0.08 5.95 18.24
CA LEU A 102 -0.10 4.72 17.46
C LEU A 102 0.23 3.52 18.35
N PRO A 103 -0.64 2.50 18.47
CA PRO A 103 -0.38 1.30 19.25
C PRO A 103 0.92 0.60 18.81
N LYS A 104 1.79 0.24 19.75
CA LYS A 104 3.09 -0.41 19.48
C LYS A 104 2.97 -1.78 18.82
N ASP A 105 1.83 -2.46 18.99
CA ASP A 105 1.48 -3.74 18.36
C ASP A 105 0.97 -3.57 16.92
N THR A 106 0.85 -2.34 16.42
CA THR A 106 0.44 -2.06 15.04
C THR A 106 1.36 -2.81 14.06
N LYS A 107 0.75 -3.56 13.16
CA LYS A 107 1.49 -4.33 12.14
C LYS A 107 2.41 -3.42 11.32
N GLY A 108 3.71 -3.71 11.37
CA GLY A 108 4.72 -2.92 10.66
C GLY A 108 5.01 -1.56 11.31
N TYR A 109 4.78 -1.42 12.63
CA TYR A 109 4.94 -0.21 13.43
C TYR A 109 6.17 0.64 13.05
N ASN A 110 7.37 0.06 13.07
CA ASN A 110 8.59 0.81 12.74
C ASN A 110 8.59 1.39 11.32
N GLY A 111 8.17 0.60 10.32
CA GLY A 111 8.06 1.06 8.94
C GLY A 111 6.97 2.13 8.76
N TYR A 112 5.90 2.03 9.55
CA TYR A 112 4.84 3.01 9.58
C TYR A 112 5.33 4.35 10.12
N ILE A 113 6.03 4.33 11.25
CA ILE A 113 6.66 5.52 11.88
C ILE A 113 7.68 6.16 10.94
N CYS A 114 8.58 5.36 10.35
CA CYS A 114 9.56 5.88 9.38
C CYS A 114 8.88 6.59 8.20
N THR A 115 7.77 6.03 7.69
CA THR A 115 7.02 6.65 6.58
C THR A 115 6.37 7.97 7.01
N MET A 116 5.79 8.03 8.23
CA MET A 116 5.19 9.25 8.77
C MET A 116 6.25 10.34 9.02
N GLN A 117 7.39 9.98 9.57
CA GLN A 117 8.51 10.91 9.79
C GLN A 117 9.05 11.44 8.45
N GLY A 118 9.17 10.59 7.43
CA GLY A 118 9.55 11.00 6.08
C GLY A 118 8.54 11.95 5.46
N LEU A 119 7.23 11.67 5.58
CA LEU A 119 6.17 12.56 5.13
C LEU A 119 6.25 13.92 5.85
N LYS A 120 6.37 13.93 7.18
CA LYS A 120 6.53 15.14 7.98
C LYS A 120 7.71 15.98 7.49
N TYR A 121 8.88 15.35 7.32
CA TYR A 121 10.07 16.02 6.81
C TYR A 121 9.82 16.71 5.46
N HIS A 122 9.21 16.01 4.51
CA HIS A 122 8.97 16.57 3.18
C HIS A 122 7.89 17.66 3.17
N LEU A 123 6.86 17.54 4.01
CA LEU A 123 5.87 18.60 4.20
C LEU A 123 6.52 19.88 4.78
N SER A 124 7.32 19.72 5.84
CA SER A 124 8.03 20.85 6.46
C SER A 124 9.02 21.49 5.50
N LYS A 125 9.72 20.70 4.69
CA LYS A 125 10.64 21.22 3.65
C LYS A 125 9.91 21.93 2.52
N TYR A 126 8.72 21.47 2.15
CA TYR A 126 7.93 22.04 1.06
C TYR A 126 7.26 23.37 1.43
N LYS A 127 6.66 23.47 2.61
CA LYS A 127 5.82 24.63 2.99
C LYS A 127 6.14 25.21 4.37
N GLY A 128 7.14 24.67 5.10
CA GLY A 128 7.46 25.04 6.47
C GLY A 128 6.68 24.25 7.52
N GLU A 129 6.94 24.53 8.81
CA GLU A 129 6.36 23.76 9.91
C GLU A 129 4.98 24.28 10.35
N ASN A 130 4.54 25.42 9.85
CA ASN A 130 3.28 26.06 10.23
C ASN A 130 2.12 25.73 9.28
N ILE A 131 2.16 24.60 8.62
CA ILE A 131 1.08 24.12 7.75
C ILE A 131 -0.17 23.82 8.60
N THR A 132 -1.29 24.44 8.24
CA THR A 132 -2.59 24.15 8.84
C THR A 132 -3.44 23.26 7.94
N PHE A 133 -4.48 22.62 8.46
CA PHE A 133 -5.42 21.87 7.63
C PHE A 133 -6.08 22.74 6.55
N LYS A 134 -6.26 24.04 6.81
CA LYS A 134 -6.82 24.99 5.85
C LYS A 134 -5.93 25.18 4.62
N ASP A 135 -4.61 25.07 4.79
CA ASP A 135 -3.64 25.25 3.71
C ASP A 135 -3.58 24.03 2.77
N ILE A 136 -4.07 22.87 3.23
CA ILE A 136 -4.06 21.62 2.47
C ILE A 136 -5.31 21.54 1.60
N ASP A 137 -5.34 22.29 0.53
CA ASP A 137 -6.38 22.26 -0.49
C ASP A 137 -5.98 21.36 -1.69
N ARG A 138 -6.84 21.29 -2.72
CA ARG A 138 -6.55 20.54 -3.94
C ARG A 138 -5.25 20.99 -4.60
N LYS A 139 -5.02 22.32 -4.69
CA LYS A 139 -3.83 22.88 -5.32
C LYS A 139 -2.57 22.48 -4.56
N PHE A 140 -2.59 22.64 -3.24
CA PHE A 140 -1.48 22.20 -2.39
C PHE A 140 -1.12 20.73 -2.63
N LEU A 141 -2.11 19.84 -2.71
CA LEU A 141 -1.89 18.40 -2.90
C LEU A 141 -1.30 18.09 -4.28
N ALA A 142 -1.78 18.75 -5.34
CA ALA A 142 -1.23 18.59 -6.67
C ALA A 142 0.23 19.10 -6.73
N ASP A 143 0.49 20.30 -6.22
CA ASP A 143 1.82 20.89 -6.19
C ASP A 143 2.79 20.08 -5.30
N PHE A 144 2.31 19.54 -4.16
CA PHE A 144 3.10 18.65 -3.30
C PHE A 144 3.44 17.33 -4.00
N THR A 145 2.53 16.80 -4.82
CA THR A 145 2.81 15.60 -5.63
C THR A 145 3.95 15.87 -6.63
N GLU A 146 3.94 17.02 -7.30
CA GLU A 146 5.03 17.40 -8.19
C GLU A 146 6.36 17.62 -7.43
N TYR A 147 6.30 18.24 -6.25
CA TYR A 147 7.47 18.36 -5.39
C TYR A 147 8.06 16.99 -5.03
N LEU A 148 7.22 15.99 -4.70
CA LEU A 148 7.71 14.65 -4.34
C LEU A 148 8.46 13.95 -5.49
N LYS A 149 8.19 14.28 -6.76
CA LYS A 149 8.89 13.70 -7.92
C LYS A 149 10.36 14.11 -7.98
N VAL A 150 10.68 15.34 -7.53
CA VAL A 150 12.03 15.90 -7.54
C VAL A 150 12.69 15.90 -6.14
N ALA A 151 11.93 15.58 -5.10
CA ALA A 151 12.42 15.58 -3.74
C ALA A 151 13.51 14.53 -3.54
N LYS A 152 14.57 14.92 -2.82
CA LYS A 152 15.71 14.04 -2.53
C LYS A 152 15.47 13.19 -1.30
N VAL A 153 16.04 11.98 -1.30
CA VAL A 153 16.01 11.10 -0.15
C VAL A 153 16.75 11.74 1.02
N SER A 154 16.07 11.87 2.16
CA SER A 154 16.69 12.30 3.42
C SER A 154 16.51 11.21 4.47
N THR A 155 17.56 10.93 5.22
CA THR A 155 17.55 10.01 6.36
C THR A 155 18.24 10.69 7.55
N LYS A 156 18.03 10.14 8.76
CA LYS A 156 18.75 10.64 9.95
C LYS A 156 20.28 10.58 9.80
N ALA A 157 20.79 9.65 8.97
CA ALA A 157 22.23 9.45 8.73
C ALA A 157 22.76 10.30 7.56
N VAL A 158 21.90 10.71 6.61
CA VAL A 158 22.30 11.48 5.42
C VAL A 158 21.34 12.64 5.29
N LYS A 159 21.82 13.87 5.54
CA LYS A 159 20.99 15.09 5.50
C LYS A 159 20.34 15.30 4.13
N GLU A 160 21.07 15.05 3.05
CA GLU A 160 20.54 15.00 1.68
C GLU A 160 21.36 14.03 0.84
N SER A 161 20.68 13.12 0.18
CA SER A 161 21.25 12.24 -0.84
C SER A 161 21.06 12.89 -2.22
N GLU A 162 21.94 12.63 -3.16
CA GLU A 162 21.72 13.04 -4.56
C GLU A 162 20.54 12.30 -5.22
N ARG A 163 20.10 11.21 -4.60
CA ARG A 163 19.02 10.38 -5.13
C ARG A 163 17.66 11.00 -4.86
N THR A 164 16.82 11.05 -5.89
CA THR A 164 15.40 11.41 -5.76
C THR A 164 14.61 10.29 -5.11
N LEU A 165 13.45 10.64 -4.56
CA LEU A 165 12.52 9.67 -3.99
C LEU A 165 12.06 8.67 -5.05
N ALA A 166 12.17 7.38 -4.75
CA ALA A 166 11.59 6.35 -5.59
C ALA A 166 10.05 6.49 -5.66
N GLN A 167 9.47 6.20 -6.81
CA GLN A 167 8.03 6.30 -7.06
C GLN A 167 7.18 5.60 -5.98
N GLY A 168 7.59 4.41 -5.53
CA GLY A 168 6.92 3.70 -4.44
C GLY A 168 6.96 4.45 -3.11
N THR A 169 8.03 5.23 -2.83
CA THR A 169 8.14 6.06 -1.62
C THR A 169 7.22 7.29 -1.73
N GLN A 170 7.16 7.94 -2.90
CA GLN A 170 6.25 9.04 -3.19
C GLN A 170 4.79 8.60 -2.96
N TRP A 171 4.42 7.44 -3.51
CA TRP A 171 3.11 6.84 -3.34
C TRP A 171 2.80 6.51 -1.86
N ASN A 172 3.77 5.98 -1.12
CA ASN A 172 3.60 5.69 0.30
C ASN A 172 3.38 6.97 1.13
N TYR A 173 4.12 8.05 0.88
CA TYR A 173 3.93 9.33 1.56
C TYR A 173 2.57 9.92 1.27
N PHE A 174 2.16 9.93 0.00
CA PHE A 174 0.83 10.42 -0.39
C PHE A 174 -0.32 9.61 0.25
N ASN A 175 -0.19 8.28 0.30
CA ASN A 175 -1.20 7.45 0.96
C ASN A 175 -1.27 7.69 2.47
N LYS A 176 -0.15 8.01 3.12
CA LYS A 176 -0.16 8.37 4.54
C LYS A 176 -0.80 9.74 4.76
N LEU A 177 -0.53 10.70 3.87
CA LEU A 177 -1.21 12.00 3.87
C LEU A 177 -2.72 11.82 3.70
N ASN A 178 -3.16 11.04 2.72
CA ASN A 178 -4.57 10.72 2.51
C ASN A 178 -5.23 10.04 3.72
N LEU A 179 -4.52 9.10 4.36
CA LEU A 179 -5.00 8.44 5.59
C LEU A 179 -5.23 9.45 6.73
N LEU A 180 -4.31 10.40 6.91
CA LEU A 180 -4.42 11.44 7.93
C LEU A 180 -5.59 12.40 7.63
N LEU A 181 -5.77 12.79 6.37
CA LEU A 181 -6.88 13.64 5.94
C LEU A 181 -8.23 12.94 6.09
N ASN A 182 -8.34 11.65 5.75
CA ASN A 182 -9.55 10.85 6.02
C ASN A 182 -9.85 10.73 7.52
N LYS A 183 -8.83 10.66 8.37
CA LYS A 183 -8.99 10.66 9.82
C LYS A 183 -9.46 12.03 10.30
N ALA A 184 -8.87 13.12 9.81
CA ALA A 184 -9.25 14.48 10.15
C ALA A 184 -10.70 14.81 9.71
N GLU A 185 -11.16 14.28 8.58
CA GLU A 185 -12.57 14.38 8.16
C GLU A 185 -13.50 13.67 9.13
N ARG A 186 -13.16 12.44 9.54
CA ARG A 186 -13.94 11.68 10.55
C ARG A 186 -13.95 12.34 11.93
N GLU A 187 -12.90 13.08 12.28
CA GLU A 187 -12.78 13.86 13.52
C GLU A 187 -13.43 15.26 13.40
N GLU A 188 -14.06 15.54 12.26
CA GLU A 188 -14.69 16.82 11.95
C GLU A 188 -13.73 18.02 12.07
N ILE A 189 -12.43 17.80 11.82
CA ILE A 189 -11.41 18.86 11.75
C ILE A 189 -11.53 19.57 10.41
N ILE A 190 -11.78 18.82 9.35
CA ILE A 190 -12.04 19.31 7.99
C ILE A 190 -13.39 18.79 7.50
N PRO A 191 -14.12 19.57 6.67
CA PRO A 191 -15.46 19.20 6.23
C PRO A 191 -15.47 18.09 5.15
N PHE A 192 -14.37 17.86 4.46
CA PHE A 192 -14.18 16.83 3.44
C PHE A 192 -12.68 16.62 3.18
N ASN A 193 -12.31 15.44 2.67
CA ASN A 193 -10.94 15.17 2.28
C ASN A 193 -10.64 15.82 0.91
N PRO A 194 -9.68 16.78 0.82
CA PRO A 194 -9.36 17.43 -0.45
C PRO A 194 -8.73 16.49 -1.50
N VAL A 195 -8.20 15.32 -1.10
CA VAL A 195 -7.69 14.29 -2.02
C VAL A 195 -8.77 13.79 -2.97
N ASP A 196 -10.04 13.78 -2.55
CA ASP A 196 -11.16 13.31 -3.38
C ASP A 196 -11.44 14.21 -4.60
N ARG A 197 -10.92 15.43 -4.56
CA ARG A 197 -11.02 16.41 -5.65
C ARG A 197 -9.87 16.34 -6.65
N LEU A 198 -8.83 15.53 -6.37
CA LEU A 198 -7.72 15.32 -7.30
C LEU A 198 -8.14 14.42 -8.46
N GLU A 199 -7.71 14.78 -9.66
CA GLU A 199 -7.82 13.93 -10.83
C GLU A 199 -6.84 12.76 -10.77
N LYS A 200 -7.12 11.72 -11.56
CA LYS A 200 -6.30 10.48 -11.53
C LYS A 200 -4.82 10.75 -11.82
N GLY A 201 -4.50 11.71 -12.69
CA GLY A 201 -3.12 12.09 -13.05
C GLY A 201 -2.39 12.92 -11.99
N GLU A 202 -3.12 13.56 -11.07
CA GLU A 202 -2.56 14.39 -10.00
C GLU A 202 -2.15 13.59 -8.75
N ARG A 203 -2.42 12.30 -8.72
CA ARG A 203 -2.03 11.41 -7.63
C ARG A 203 -0.77 10.62 -8.01
N PRO A 204 0.19 10.42 -7.09
CA PRO A 204 1.32 9.55 -7.34
C PRO A 204 0.82 8.15 -7.72
N GLN A 205 1.34 7.60 -8.79
CA GLN A 205 1.01 6.25 -9.20
C GLN A 205 1.84 5.24 -8.40
N ARG A 206 1.26 4.08 -8.18
CA ARG A 206 2.01 2.97 -7.61
C ARG A 206 3.08 2.53 -8.61
N ALA A 207 4.31 2.36 -8.13
CA ALA A 207 5.36 1.80 -8.98
C ALA A 207 4.98 0.38 -9.41
N ASP A 208 5.24 0.06 -10.68
CA ASP A 208 5.12 -1.30 -11.15
C ASP A 208 6.07 -2.21 -10.36
N PRO A 209 5.58 -3.33 -9.83
CA PRO A 209 6.41 -4.25 -9.06
C PRO A 209 7.41 -4.94 -9.98
N ARG A 210 8.61 -4.38 -10.10
CA ARG A 210 9.72 -5.06 -10.78
C ARG A 210 10.34 -6.08 -9.83
N CYS A 211 10.23 -7.37 -10.16
CA CYS A 211 10.82 -8.44 -9.40
C CYS A 211 12.19 -8.81 -9.99
N THR A 212 13.27 -8.55 -9.24
CA THR A 212 14.56 -9.16 -9.53
C THR A 212 14.55 -10.60 -9.04
N PHE A 213 14.90 -11.55 -9.88
CA PHE A 213 15.06 -12.97 -9.56
C PHE A 213 16.29 -13.53 -10.25
N LEU A 214 16.74 -14.69 -9.81
CA LEU A 214 17.84 -15.44 -10.39
C LEU A 214 17.28 -16.57 -11.26
N VAL A 215 17.88 -16.78 -12.43
CA VAL A 215 17.66 -18.01 -13.21
C VAL A 215 18.47 -19.16 -12.62
N LEU A 216 18.16 -20.40 -12.97
CA LEU A 216 18.79 -21.58 -12.36
C LEU A 216 20.32 -21.56 -12.47
N ASP A 217 20.86 -21.13 -13.61
CA ASP A 217 22.31 -21.07 -13.83
C ASP A 217 22.99 -20.00 -12.98
N GLU A 218 22.30 -18.90 -12.67
CA GLU A 218 22.78 -17.89 -11.72
C GLU A 218 22.81 -18.44 -10.29
N VAL A 219 21.79 -19.24 -9.89
CA VAL A 219 21.77 -19.91 -8.59
C VAL A 219 22.92 -20.92 -8.47
N LYS A 220 23.17 -21.71 -9.53
CA LYS A 220 24.31 -22.64 -9.58
C LYS A 220 25.64 -21.91 -9.45
N ARG A 221 25.86 -20.84 -10.24
CA ARG A 221 27.10 -20.04 -10.13
C ARG A 221 27.30 -19.48 -8.72
N LEU A 222 26.24 -18.99 -8.07
CA LEU A 222 26.33 -18.57 -6.66
C LEU A 222 26.73 -19.75 -5.76
N ALA A 223 26.12 -20.91 -5.94
CA ALA A 223 26.45 -22.09 -5.12
C ALA A 223 27.93 -22.48 -5.24
N ASP A 224 28.50 -22.39 -6.46
CA ASP A 224 29.89 -22.74 -6.74
C ASP A 224 30.86 -21.63 -6.29
N THR A 225 30.40 -20.37 -6.19
CA THR A 225 31.26 -19.25 -5.79
C THR A 225 31.54 -19.28 -4.28
N PRO A 226 32.80 -19.17 -3.84
CA PRO A 226 33.16 -19.07 -2.43
C PRO A 226 32.47 -17.87 -1.78
N PHE A 227 32.07 -18.03 -0.50
CA PHE A 227 31.44 -16.95 0.25
C PHE A 227 31.91 -17.00 1.70
N ARG A 228 32.36 -15.87 2.23
CA ARG A 228 33.00 -15.78 3.54
C ARG A 228 32.12 -16.18 4.73
N MET A 229 30.80 -16.24 4.57
CA MET A 229 29.83 -16.54 5.63
C MET A 229 28.98 -17.75 5.23
N ASP A 230 29.46 -18.98 5.55
CA ASP A 230 28.80 -20.22 5.11
C ASP A 230 27.34 -20.33 5.55
N ASN A 231 27.02 -19.94 6.79
CA ASN A 231 25.63 -19.98 7.27
C ASN A 231 24.71 -19.05 6.48
N LEU A 232 25.18 -17.87 6.03
CA LEU A 232 24.40 -16.97 5.19
C LEU A 232 24.27 -17.49 3.75
N LYS A 233 25.34 -18.09 3.19
CA LYS A 233 25.32 -18.76 1.90
C LYS A 233 24.24 -19.85 1.88
N ARG A 234 24.30 -20.76 2.84
CA ARG A 234 23.32 -21.85 3.01
C ARG A 234 21.91 -21.31 3.20
N ALA A 235 21.72 -20.31 4.06
CA ALA A 235 20.42 -19.69 4.29
C ALA A 235 19.81 -19.07 3.03
N PHE A 236 20.62 -18.40 2.21
CA PHE A 236 20.19 -17.80 0.95
C PHE A 236 19.80 -18.86 -0.08
N LEU A 237 20.67 -19.87 -0.30
CA LEU A 237 20.39 -20.96 -1.22
C LEU A 237 19.17 -21.80 -0.79
N PHE A 238 19.06 -22.09 0.52
CA PHE A 238 17.87 -22.72 1.08
C PHE A 238 16.60 -21.90 0.78
N ALA A 239 16.66 -20.57 0.97
CA ALA A 239 15.54 -19.70 0.69
C ALA A 239 15.21 -19.62 -0.83
N CYS A 240 16.19 -19.81 -1.73
CA CYS A 240 15.94 -19.95 -3.16
C CYS A 240 15.17 -21.24 -3.51
N LEU A 241 15.24 -22.25 -2.65
CA LEU A 241 14.60 -23.56 -2.86
C LEU A 241 13.30 -23.76 -2.07
N CYS A 242 12.98 -22.88 -1.12
CA CYS A 242 11.79 -22.99 -0.28
C CYS A 242 10.95 -21.70 -0.16
N GLY A 243 11.45 -20.57 -0.68
CA GLY A 243 10.70 -19.31 -0.74
C GLY A 243 10.50 -18.57 0.59
N LEU A 244 11.22 -18.93 1.66
CA LEU A 244 11.07 -18.31 2.97
C LEU A 244 11.57 -16.86 3.01
N ARG A 245 10.91 -16.02 3.81
CA ARG A 245 11.40 -14.68 4.10
C ARG A 245 12.57 -14.74 5.07
N ILE A 246 13.47 -13.75 5.02
CA ILE A 246 14.61 -13.67 5.97
C ILE A 246 14.16 -13.73 7.44
N SER A 247 13.00 -13.14 7.77
CA SER A 247 12.43 -13.19 9.12
C SER A 247 12.11 -14.62 9.57
N ASP A 248 11.62 -15.43 8.62
CA ASP A 248 11.18 -16.80 8.88
C ASP A 248 12.41 -17.73 8.90
N VAL A 249 13.39 -17.50 8.01
CA VAL A 249 14.69 -18.20 8.02
C VAL A 249 15.45 -17.97 9.34
N ARG A 250 15.47 -16.74 9.86
CA ARG A 250 16.10 -16.43 11.15
C ARG A 250 15.44 -17.11 12.34
N SER A 251 14.17 -17.41 12.25
CA SER A 251 13.41 -18.05 13.34
C SER A 251 13.25 -19.55 13.15
N LEU A 252 13.79 -20.12 12.07
CA LEU A 252 13.70 -21.55 11.81
C LEU A 252 14.55 -22.31 12.79
N GLN A 253 13.94 -23.23 13.54
CA GLN A 253 14.59 -24.11 14.51
C GLN A 253 14.54 -25.56 14.02
N TRP A 254 15.39 -26.42 14.55
CA TRP A 254 15.43 -27.83 14.17
C TRP A 254 14.12 -28.58 14.49
N ASN A 255 13.40 -28.20 15.56
CA ASN A 255 12.09 -28.74 15.91
C ASN A 255 10.96 -28.33 14.93
N SER A 256 11.23 -27.40 14.02
CA SER A 256 10.27 -27.02 12.98
C SER A 256 10.12 -28.09 11.91
N PHE A 257 11.09 -28.99 11.77
CA PHE A 257 11.07 -30.05 10.76
C PHE A 257 10.39 -31.31 11.31
N GLN A 258 9.47 -31.83 10.52
CA GLN A 258 8.73 -33.06 10.81
C GLN A 258 8.74 -33.96 9.57
N GLN A 259 8.57 -35.26 9.75
CA GLN A 259 8.36 -36.18 8.64
C GLN A 259 6.85 -36.42 8.47
N ASP A 260 6.37 -36.47 7.24
CA ASP A 260 5.03 -36.93 6.92
C ASP A 260 4.97 -38.46 6.94
N SER A 261 3.78 -39.04 6.75
CA SER A 261 3.55 -40.48 6.70
C SER A 261 4.32 -41.21 5.58
N LYS A 262 4.85 -40.48 4.62
CA LYS A 262 5.64 -41.00 3.48
C LYS A 262 7.16 -40.76 3.66
N GLY A 263 7.56 -40.22 4.81
CA GLY A 263 8.98 -39.91 5.09
C GLY A 263 9.48 -38.60 4.50
N ASN A 264 8.64 -37.79 3.84
CA ASN A 264 9.06 -36.48 3.34
C ASN A 264 9.21 -35.47 4.46
N ILE A 265 10.18 -34.60 4.35
CA ILE A 265 10.41 -33.53 5.33
C ILE A 265 9.48 -32.36 5.06
N ILE A 266 8.76 -31.96 6.09
CA ILE A 266 7.88 -30.78 6.10
C ILE A 266 8.36 -29.83 7.19
N ALA A 267 8.51 -28.52 6.87
CA ALA A 267 8.76 -27.49 7.86
C ALA A 267 7.45 -26.84 8.29
N LYS A 268 7.14 -26.86 9.59
CA LYS A 268 6.03 -26.12 10.20
C LYS A 268 6.56 -24.75 10.67
N ILE A 269 6.11 -23.68 10.00
CA ILE A 269 6.62 -22.32 10.19
C ILE A 269 5.49 -21.38 10.56
N THR A 270 5.62 -20.71 11.70
CA THR A 270 4.73 -19.58 12.03
C THR A 270 5.34 -18.31 11.44
N GLN A 271 4.74 -17.80 10.36
CA GLN A 271 5.24 -16.64 9.64
C GLN A 271 5.17 -15.38 10.51
N LYS A 272 6.30 -14.71 10.75
CA LYS A 272 6.35 -13.49 11.57
C LYS A 272 5.49 -12.35 11.01
N LYS A 273 5.44 -12.19 9.67
CA LYS A 273 4.73 -11.08 9.03
C LYS A 273 3.22 -11.27 8.96
N THR A 274 2.74 -12.51 8.74
CA THR A 274 1.32 -12.81 8.52
C THR A 274 0.67 -13.49 9.72
N LYS A 275 1.46 -13.95 10.69
CA LYS A 275 1.07 -14.75 11.85
C LYS A 275 0.37 -16.08 11.49
N GLY A 276 0.35 -16.45 10.21
CA GLY A 276 -0.22 -17.72 9.74
C GLY A 276 0.79 -18.86 9.89
N THR A 277 0.29 -20.09 10.14
CA THR A 277 1.11 -21.29 10.08
C THR A 277 1.21 -21.79 8.65
N LEU A 278 2.44 -22.03 8.20
CA LEU A 278 2.76 -22.58 6.89
C LEU A 278 3.36 -23.97 7.07
N TYR A 279 2.80 -24.96 6.38
CA TYR A 279 3.38 -26.31 6.25
C TYR A 279 4.07 -26.36 4.89
N LEU A 280 5.38 -26.36 4.88
CA LEU A 280 6.19 -26.24 3.68
C LEU A 280 6.94 -27.56 3.42
N PRO A 281 6.65 -28.30 2.34
CA PRO A 281 7.45 -29.43 1.91
C PRO A 281 8.89 -28.97 1.58
N ILE A 282 9.88 -29.69 2.06
CA ILE A 282 11.30 -29.37 1.85
C ILE A 282 11.89 -30.35 0.86
N SER A 283 12.35 -29.84 -0.28
CA SER A 283 12.93 -30.68 -1.32
C SER A 283 14.28 -31.27 -0.89
N PRO A 284 14.72 -32.40 -1.48
CA PRO A 284 16.05 -32.98 -1.20
C PRO A 284 17.19 -31.97 -1.45
N GLU A 285 17.07 -31.12 -2.47
CA GLU A 285 18.07 -30.09 -2.77
C GLU A 285 18.10 -28.99 -1.68
N ALA A 286 16.97 -28.63 -1.11
CA ALA A 286 16.90 -27.69 0.00
C ALA A 286 17.50 -28.32 1.28
N ILE A 287 17.30 -29.61 1.51
CA ILE A 287 17.88 -30.34 2.66
C ILE A 287 19.41 -30.29 2.59
N LYS A 288 20.03 -30.41 1.43
CA LYS A 288 21.50 -30.30 1.24
C LYS A 288 22.07 -28.95 1.70
N GLN A 289 21.23 -27.91 1.73
CA GLN A 289 21.65 -26.59 2.19
C GLN A 289 21.57 -26.42 3.72
N LEU A 290 20.98 -27.39 4.43
CA LEU A 290 20.94 -27.34 5.88
C LEU A 290 22.34 -27.62 6.46
N PRO A 291 22.78 -26.89 7.51
CA PRO A 291 24.00 -27.23 8.23
C PRO A 291 23.82 -28.54 9.01
N PRO A 292 24.87 -29.08 9.63
CA PRO A 292 24.77 -30.22 10.54
C PRO A 292 23.71 -29.96 11.61
N LYS A 293 22.88 -31.00 11.91
CA LYS A 293 21.77 -30.87 12.86
C LYS A 293 22.30 -30.57 14.25
N GLY A 294 21.84 -29.46 14.82
CA GLY A 294 22.03 -29.09 16.22
C GLY A 294 20.92 -29.60 17.15
N ASN A 295 20.84 -29.02 18.35
CA ASN A 295 19.73 -29.31 19.26
C ASN A 295 18.37 -28.85 18.67
N ASN A 296 17.29 -29.44 19.13
CA ASN A 296 15.95 -29.15 18.59
C ASN A 296 15.53 -27.67 18.69
N ILE A 297 16.02 -26.96 19.71
CA ILE A 297 15.71 -25.54 19.95
C ILE A 297 16.70 -24.58 19.27
N ASP A 298 17.78 -25.09 18.69
CA ASP A 298 18.78 -24.25 18.03
C ASP A 298 18.23 -23.71 16.72
N PHE A 299 18.62 -22.47 16.38
CA PHE A 299 18.33 -21.88 15.08
C PHE A 299 19.15 -22.57 14.00
N VAL A 300 18.50 -23.03 12.94
CA VAL A 300 19.13 -23.83 11.86
C VAL A 300 20.32 -23.14 11.24
N PHE A 301 20.22 -21.83 10.95
CA PHE A 301 21.30 -21.05 10.34
C PHE A 301 22.06 -20.19 11.36
N GLY A 302 21.86 -20.43 12.68
CA GLY A 302 22.48 -19.64 13.72
C GLY A 302 22.12 -18.16 13.69
N LYS A 303 22.97 -17.31 14.24
CA LYS A 303 22.74 -15.86 14.27
C LYS A 303 23.15 -15.21 12.94
N LEU A 304 22.18 -14.84 12.12
CA LEU A 304 22.41 -14.07 10.90
C LEU A 304 22.48 -12.56 11.20
N PRO A 305 23.33 -11.80 10.48
CA PRO A 305 23.49 -10.36 10.65
C PRO A 305 22.20 -9.57 10.38
N ASP A 306 22.22 -8.25 10.59
CA ASP A 306 21.13 -7.38 10.19
C ASP A 306 20.92 -7.36 8.66
N ASN A 307 19.72 -6.89 8.22
CA ASN A 307 19.37 -6.96 6.81
C ASN A 307 20.28 -6.09 5.91
N SER A 308 20.69 -4.92 6.39
CA SER A 308 21.52 -4.00 5.60
C SER A 308 22.89 -4.60 5.34
N TYR A 309 23.45 -5.27 6.34
CA TYR A 309 24.73 -5.95 6.20
C TYR A 309 24.62 -7.21 5.34
N ILE A 310 23.54 -8.00 5.50
CA ILE A 310 23.25 -9.13 4.60
C ILE A 310 23.20 -8.67 3.15
N ASP A 311 22.42 -7.63 2.84
CA ASP A 311 22.26 -7.15 1.47
C ASP A 311 23.57 -6.61 0.90
N LYS A 312 24.42 -6.00 1.74
CA LYS A 312 25.79 -5.58 1.33
C LYS A 312 26.65 -6.79 0.96
N LEU A 313 26.63 -7.84 1.78
CA LEU A 313 27.41 -9.06 1.53
C LEU A 313 26.93 -9.81 0.29
N LEU A 314 25.61 -9.92 0.11
CA LEU A 314 25.01 -10.58 -1.05
C LEU A 314 25.36 -9.88 -2.36
N LYS A 315 25.45 -8.54 -2.37
CA LYS A 315 25.88 -7.77 -3.55
C LYS A 315 27.35 -8.07 -3.93
N ILE A 316 28.21 -8.19 -2.93
CA ILE A 316 29.62 -8.58 -3.17
C ILE A 316 29.66 -9.98 -3.76
N TRP A 317 28.98 -10.95 -3.15
CA TRP A 317 28.93 -12.33 -3.61
C TRP A 317 28.34 -12.47 -5.02
N ALA A 318 27.28 -11.70 -5.34
CA ALA A 318 26.73 -11.66 -6.69
C ALA A 318 27.78 -11.18 -7.71
N LYS A 319 28.54 -10.14 -7.38
CA LYS A 319 29.62 -9.61 -8.23
C LYS A 319 30.70 -10.66 -8.45
N ASP A 320 31.12 -11.36 -7.40
CA ASP A 320 32.15 -12.42 -7.45
C ASP A 320 31.66 -13.60 -8.31
N ALA A 321 30.36 -13.88 -8.32
CA ALA A 321 29.71 -14.89 -9.17
C ALA A 321 29.43 -14.41 -10.62
N GLY A 322 29.83 -13.18 -10.99
CA GLY A 322 29.56 -12.60 -12.31
C GLY A 322 28.09 -12.28 -12.55
N ILE A 323 27.33 -11.96 -11.48
CA ILE A 323 25.92 -11.61 -11.55
C ILE A 323 25.77 -10.10 -11.39
N THR A 324 25.18 -9.45 -12.40
CA THR A 324 24.99 -7.98 -12.43
C THR A 324 23.73 -7.51 -11.69
N LYS A 325 22.84 -8.45 -11.32
CA LYS A 325 21.58 -8.14 -10.63
C LYS A 325 21.85 -7.66 -9.20
N ASN A 326 21.05 -6.68 -8.76
CA ASN A 326 21.11 -6.17 -7.39
C ASN A 326 20.55 -7.22 -6.40
N LEU A 327 21.44 -8.01 -5.81
CA LEU A 327 21.06 -9.11 -4.92
C LEU A 327 20.74 -8.60 -3.52
N THR A 328 19.55 -8.92 -3.04
CA THR A 328 19.10 -8.77 -1.64
C THR A 328 18.55 -10.10 -1.16
N PHE A 329 18.41 -10.29 0.15
CA PHE A 329 17.88 -11.58 0.62
C PHE A 329 16.48 -11.88 0.06
N HIS A 330 15.66 -10.85 -0.21
CA HIS A 330 14.31 -11.04 -0.75
C HIS A 330 14.29 -11.61 -2.19
N VAL A 331 15.40 -11.42 -2.93
CA VAL A 331 15.57 -12.01 -4.27
C VAL A 331 15.49 -13.54 -4.23
N SER A 332 15.95 -14.20 -3.15
CA SER A 332 15.82 -15.66 -3.00
C SER A 332 14.37 -16.13 -3.11
N ARG A 333 13.45 -15.40 -2.48
CA ARG A 333 12.02 -15.72 -2.52
C ARG A 333 11.40 -15.46 -3.90
N HIS A 334 11.81 -14.40 -4.58
CA HIS A 334 11.41 -14.16 -5.97
C HIS A 334 11.93 -15.26 -6.88
N THR A 335 13.17 -15.69 -6.67
CA THR A 335 13.81 -16.81 -7.36
C THR A 335 13.02 -18.10 -7.19
N PHE A 336 12.68 -18.47 -5.95
CA PHE A 336 11.83 -19.65 -5.69
C PHE A 336 10.51 -19.58 -6.45
N ALA A 337 9.80 -18.45 -6.37
CA ALA A 337 8.52 -18.30 -7.05
C ALA A 337 8.65 -18.46 -8.56
N THR A 338 9.64 -17.78 -9.14
CA THR A 338 9.88 -17.82 -10.58
C THR A 338 10.31 -19.21 -11.05
N LEU A 339 11.26 -19.85 -10.37
CA LEU A 339 11.70 -21.20 -10.70
C LEU A 339 10.54 -22.21 -10.57
N SER A 340 9.76 -22.16 -9.49
CA SER A 340 8.61 -23.04 -9.31
C SER A 340 7.63 -22.95 -10.49
N ILE A 341 7.30 -21.72 -10.92
CA ILE A 341 6.43 -21.50 -12.07
C ILE A 341 7.09 -22.00 -13.37
N THR A 342 8.37 -21.71 -13.56
CA THR A 342 9.15 -22.15 -14.74
C THR A 342 9.16 -23.66 -14.86
N TYR A 343 9.26 -24.38 -13.74
CA TYR A 343 9.23 -25.84 -13.69
C TYR A 343 7.85 -26.47 -13.51
N GLY A 344 6.78 -25.74 -13.74
CA GLY A 344 5.44 -26.33 -13.94
C GLY A 344 4.46 -26.12 -12.81
N ALA A 345 4.85 -25.53 -11.68
CA ALA A 345 3.91 -25.23 -10.62
C ALA A 345 2.90 -24.14 -11.07
N ASP A 346 1.64 -24.33 -10.78
CA ASP A 346 0.61 -23.33 -11.01
C ASP A 346 0.72 -22.17 -10.00
N LEU A 347 0.15 -21.01 -10.38
CA LEU A 347 0.25 -19.79 -9.58
C LEU A 347 -0.39 -19.91 -8.20
N TYR A 348 -1.47 -20.68 -8.08
CA TYR A 348 -2.17 -20.88 -6.80
C TYR A 348 -1.30 -21.69 -5.84
N THR A 349 -0.72 -22.78 -6.31
CA THR A 349 0.22 -23.61 -5.54
C THR A 349 1.41 -22.78 -5.06
N VAL A 350 2.04 -21.99 -5.95
CA VAL A 350 3.15 -21.11 -5.57
C VAL A 350 2.69 -20.07 -4.54
N SER A 351 1.50 -19.50 -4.68
CA SER A 351 0.93 -18.56 -3.70
C SER A 351 0.80 -19.19 -2.31
N LYS A 352 0.35 -20.46 -2.24
CA LYS A 352 0.23 -21.22 -0.99
C LYS A 352 1.60 -21.56 -0.39
N LEU A 353 2.55 -22.02 -1.18
CA LEU A 353 3.92 -22.30 -0.73
C LEU A 353 4.60 -21.05 -0.18
N LEU A 354 4.33 -19.90 -0.77
CA LEU A 354 4.82 -18.61 -0.27
C LEU A 354 4.05 -18.10 0.96
N GLY A 355 2.87 -18.65 1.27
CA GLY A 355 1.99 -18.16 2.32
C GLY A 355 1.50 -16.74 2.05
N HIS A 356 1.10 -16.45 0.82
CA HIS A 356 0.42 -15.21 0.47
C HIS A 356 -1.06 -15.30 0.84
N ALA A 357 -1.58 -14.28 1.51
CA ALA A 357 -2.99 -14.17 1.84
C ALA A 357 -3.84 -13.84 0.60
N ASP A 358 -3.25 -13.09 -0.38
CA ASP A 358 -3.89 -12.69 -1.62
C ASP A 358 -3.02 -13.15 -2.80
N ILE A 359 -3.62 -13.89 -3.72
CA ILE A 359 -2.98 -14.39 -4.96
C ILE A 359 -2.45 -13.24 -5.83
N LYS A 360 -3.05 -12.05 -5.76
CA LYS A 360 -2.57 -10.86 -6.45
C LYS A 360 -1.11 -10.55 -6.13
N THR A 361 -0.65 -10.88 -4.92
CA THR A 361 0.75 -10.73 -4.53
C THR A 361 1.68 -11.65 -5.33
N THR A 362 1.17 -12.76 -5.86
CA THR A 362 1.91 -13.74 -6.65
C THR A 362 1.83 -13.40 -8.15
N GLN A 363 0.86 -12.60 -8.58
CA GLN A 363 0.68 -12.20 -9.99
C GLN A 363 1.86 -11.43 -10.56
N ILE A 364 2.69 -10.81 -9.71
CA ILE A 364 3.93 -10.14 -10.15
C ILE A 364 4.92 -11.07 -10.86
N TYR A 365 4.78 -12.39 -10.69
CA TYR A 365 5.59 -13.39 -11.37
C TYR A 365 4.99 -13.85 -12.72
N VAL A 366 3.81 -13.32 -13.08
CA VAL A 366 3.09 -13.72 -14.32
C VAL A 366 3.86 -13.31 -15.57
N GLU A 367 4.69 -12.27 -15.53
CA GLU A 367 5.54 -11.88 -16.65
C GLU A 367 6.48 -13.01 -17.10
N VAL A 368 6.92 -13.85 -16.14
CA VAL A 368 7.74 -15.04 -16.41
C VAL A 368 6.93 -16.13 -17.14
N ILE A 369 5.59 -16.08 -17.04
CA ILE A 369 4.68 -17.04 -17.68
C ILE A 369 4.50 -16.75 -19.19
N ASN A 370 4.98 -15.63 -19.70
CA ASN A 370 4.81 -15.28 -21.11
C ASN A 370 5.48 -16.31 -22.05
N GLU A 371 6.58 -16.93 -21.65
CA GLU A 371 7.19 -18.05 -22.35
C GLU A 371 6.26 -19.28 -22.34
N LYS A 372 5.68 -19.61 -21.17
CA LYS A 372 4.72 -20.71 -21.04
C LYS A 372 3.40 -20.49 -21.76
N LYS A 373 2.95 -19.24 -21.91
CA LYS A 373 1.78 -18.94 -22.74
C LYS A 373 2.04 -19.32 -24.20
N ARG A 374 3.24 -19.07 -24.67
CA ARG A 374 3.67 -19.50 -26.03
C ARG A 374 3.70 -21.02 -26.13
N ASP A 375 4.26 -21.70 -25.13
CA ASP A 375 4.32 -23.16 -25.08
C ASP A 375 2.92 -23.79 -25.01
N ALA A 376 2.02 -23.21 -24.19
CA ALA A 376 0.64 -23.67 -24.08
C ALA A 376 -0.14 -23.52 -25.40
N VAL A 377 0.04 -22.40 -26.09
CA VAL A 377 -0.57 -22.19 -27.43
C VAL A 377 0.02 -23.15 -28.47
N ASN A 378 1.33 -23.37 -28.45
CA ASN A 378 2.01 -24.28 -29.37
C ASN A 378 1.72 -25.76 -29.08
N ALA A 379 1.28 -26.10 -27.86
CA ALA A 379 0.88 -27.45 -27.48
C ALA A 379 -0.53 -27.85 -28.01
N ILE A 380 -1.29 -26.90 -28.56
CA ILE A 380 -2.57 -27.22 -29.21
C ILE A 380 -2.30 -28.00 -30.51
N PRO A 381 -2.81 -29.22 -30.63
CA PRO A 381 -2.59 -30.02 -31.86
C PRO A 381 -3.15 -29.32 -33.10
N SER A 382 -2.52 -29.55 -34.25
CA SER A 382 -3.04 -29.06 -35.54
C SER A 382 -4.47 -29.57 -35.76
N ILE A 383 -5.40 -28.65 -36.01
CA ILE A 383 -6.81 -28.95 -36.31
C ILE A 383 -7.03 -29.08 -37.84
N ILE A 384 -6.04 -28.71 -38.62
CA ILE A 384 -6.08 -28.78 -40.08
C ILE A 384 -5.11 -29.87 -40.50
N LYS A 385 -5.59 -30.84 -41.33
CA LYS A 385 -4.76 -31.86 -41.98
C LYS A 385 -4.05 -31.29 -43.17
#